data_e885e6e3d1f85b97dca7093548d900cd
#
_entry.id   e885e6e3d1f85b97dca7093548d900cd
#
_cell.length_a   1.000
_cell.length_b   1.000
_cell.length_c   1.000
_cell.angle_alpha   90.00
_cell.angle_beta   90.00
_cell.angle_gamma   90.00
#
_symmetry.space_group_name_H-M   'P 1'
#
loop_
_entity.id
_entity.type
_entity.pdbx_description
1 polymer ?
#
loop_
_entity_poly.entity_id
_entity_poly.type
_entity_poly.pdbx_seq_one_letter_code
_entity_poly.pdbx_strand_id
1 'polypeptide(L)'
;MSSRRWRTRRDAETGSHGLYPDVDYDDELVYLSCVLHDLGATDYANGEQRFEVDGADAAVRFLRGEGVQEARVTTVWQAIALHTSIGLAHRFGAVHAVAQMGIAADIVGAERQLLPTGFADAVHAEWPRYDIGYALAELIARQVEDNPAKGPSLTLPGHLHQLYYPTTPAVTWFDIVRAAGWNDQPGAAGSAESSGQGTVKSPDTSHPN
;
A
#
# COMPACT_ATOMS: atom_id res chain seq x y z
N MET A 1 29.69 24.92 0.84
CA MET A 1 29.76 23.47 0.80
C MET A 1 28.95 22.99 -0.38
N SER A 2 29.61 22.27 -1.30
CA SER A 2 29.10 21.98 -2.65
C SER A 2 28.00 20.93 -2.60
N SER A 3 26.80 21.30 -3.06
CA SER A 3 25.70 20.36 -3.31
C SER A 3 26.12 19.37 -4.40
N ARG A 4 26.43 18.15 -4.01
CA ARG A 4 26.61 17.06 -4.98
C ARG A 4 25.24 16.75 -5.59
N ARG A 5 24.99 17.29 -6.78
CA ARG A 5 23.91 16.83 -7.66
C ARG A 5 24.18 15.36 -7.99
N TRP A 6 23.39 14.48 -7.46
CA TRP A 6 23.28 13.12 -7.97
C TRP A 6 22.57 13.21 -9.33
N ARG A 7 23.35 13.31 -10.39
CA ARG A 7 22.84 13.10 -11.74
C ARG A 7 22.92 11.59 -11.99
N THR A 8 21.79 10.91 -11.98
CA THR A 8 21.69 9.63 -12.65
C THR A 8 21.94 9.89 -14.14
N ARG A 9 23.02 9.33 -14.66
CA ARG A 9 23.28 9.34 -16.10
C ARG A 9 22.16 8.53 -16.74
N ARG A 10 21.24 9.19 -17.40
CA ARG A 10 20.42 8.54 -18.42
C ARG A 10 21.39 8.23 -19.57
N ASP A 11 21.85 7.00 -19.62
CA ASP A 11 22.52 6.51 -20.81
C ASP A 11 21.45 6.37 -21.90
N ALA A 12 21.57 7.17 -22.94
CA ALA A 12 20.63 7.28 -24.05
C ALA A 12 20.56 6.03 -24.97
N GLU A 13 21.07 4.88 -24.53
CA GLU A 13 21.23 3.68 -25.36
C GLU A 13 20.56 2.40 -24.82
N THR A 14 19.98 2.41 -23.64
CA THR A 14 19.17 1.27 -23.20
C THR A 14 17.73 1.73 -23.04
N GLY A 15 16.85 1.26 -23.92
CA GLY A 15 15.42 1.54 -23.90
C GLY A 15 14.73 0.98 -22.65
N SER A 16 15.01 1.56 -21.50
CA SER A 16 14.22 1.38 -20.30
C SER A 16 12.96 2.23 -20.45
N HIS A 17 11.96 1.67 -21.12
CA HIS A 17 10.59 2.17 -21.03
C HIS A 17 10.12 1.93 -19.59
N GLY A 18 10.36 2.87 -18.70
CA GLY A 18 9.70 2.89 -17.39
C GLY A 18 8.18 2.95 -17.58
N LEU A 19 7.42 2.59 -16.56
CA LEU A 19 5.95 2.62 -16.57
C LEU A 19 5.35 3.95 -17.06
N TYR A 20 6.15 5.02 -17.05
CA TYR A 20 5.81 6.37 -17.50
C TYR A 20 6.98 7.00 -18.27
N PRO A 21 7.33 6.52 -19.48
CA PRO A 21 8.54 6.93 -20.20
C PRO A 21 8.58 8.41 -20.57
N ASP A 22 7.43 9.06 -20.68
CA ASP A 22 7.30 10.46 -21.13
C ASP A 22 6.96 11.44 -19.99
N VAL A 23 6.98 11.00 -18.73
CA VAL A 23 6.64 11.84 -17.59
C VAL A 23 7.89 12.30 -16.88
N ASP A 24 8.08 13.62 -16.77
CA ASP A 24 9.14 14.20 -15.98
C ASP A 24 8.78 14.17 -14.49
N TYR A 25 9.65 13.58 -13.66
CA TYR A 25 9.48 13.51 -12.21
C TYR A 25 10.81 13.63 -11.48
N ASP A 26 10.75 13.96 -10.21
CA ASP A 26 11.91 14.07 -9.33
C ASP A 26 12.29 12.69 -8.77
N ASP A 27 13.38 12.11 -9.30
CA ASP A 27 13.90 10.79 -8.92
C ASP A 27 14.21 10.70 -7.41
N GLU A 28 14.71 11.80 -6.81
CA GLU A 28 15.01 11.82 -5.39
C GLU A 28 13.74 11.73 -4.54
N LEU A 29 12.66 12.43 -4.93
CA LEU A 29 11.39 12.34 -4.23
C LEU A 29 10.75 10.96 -4.36
N VAL A 30 10.84 10.31 -5.51
CA VAL A 30 10.40 8.93 -5.69
C VAL A 30 11.20 8.00 -4.79
N TYR A 31 12.53 8.12 -4.80
CA TYR A 31 13.42 7.32 -3.97
C TYR A 31 13.09 7.49 -2.46
N LEU A 32 12.99 8.73 -1.99
CA LEU A 32 12.66 9.02 -0.59
C LEU A 32 11.28 8.46 -0.21
N SER A 33 10.29 8.59 -1.09
CA SER A 33 8.96 8.04 -0.87
C SER A 33 8.99 6.52 -0.75
N CYS A 34 9.71 5.82 -1.64
CA CYS A 34 9.83 4.37 -1.60
C CYS A 34 10.63 3.85 -0.39
N VAL A 35 11.71 4.54 0.01
CA VAL A 35 12.55 4.07 1.15
C VAL A 35 11.87 4.30 2.50
N LEU A 36 11.03 5.34 2.61
CA LEU A 36 10.43 5.75 3.87
C LEU A 36 8.96 5.31 4.05
N HIS A 37 8.35 4.63 3.07
CA HIS A 37 6.90 4.40 3.06
C HIS A 37 6.39 3.54 4.23
N ASP A 38 7.18 2.58 4.66
CA ASP A 38 6.80 1.63 5.72
C ASP A 38 7.35 1.98 7.12
N LEU A 39 7.85 3.20 7.32
CA LEU A 39 8.34 3.62 8.64
C LEU A 39 7.30 3.42 9.75
N GLY A 40 6.01 3.65 9.47
CA GLY A 40 4.93 3.49 10.44
C GLY A 40 4.64 2.03 10.84
N ALA A 41 5.17 1.07 10.09
CA ALA A 41 5.17 -0.33 10.49
C ALA A 41 6.28 -0.66 11.50
N THR A 42 7.27 0.22 11.69
CA THR A 42 8.40 0.01 12.60
C THR A 42 8.12 0.58 13.99
N ASP A 43 8.78 0.06 15.01
CA ASP A 43 8.70 0.58 16.38
C ASP A 43 9.11 2.06 16.49
N TYR A 44 9.97 2.52 15.57
CA TYR A 44 10.42 3.91 15.50
C TYR A 44 9.29 4.90 15.25
N ALA A 45 8.28 4.52 14.45
CA ALA A 45 7.23 5.41 14.03
C ALA A 45 5.81 4.86 14.26
N ASN A 46 5.67 3.78 15.04
CA ASN A 46 4.36 3.23 15.42
C ASN A 46 3.66 4.17 16.40
N GLY A 47 2.80 5.06 15.87
CA GLY A 47 2.01 6.03 16.64
C GLY A 47 0.55 5.56 16.81
N GLU A 48 -0.37 6.53 16.87
CA GLU A 48 -1.79 6.30 17.14
C GLU A 48 -2.67 6.29 15.88
N GLN A 49 -2.08 6.55 14.71
CA GLN A 49 -2.79 6.65 13.43
C GLN A 49 -2.56 5.39 12.59
N ARG A 50 -3.20 5.32 11.42
CA ARG A 50 -2.86 4.31 10.40
C ARG A 50 -1.37 4.35 10.12
N PHE A 51 -0.75 3.17 9.90
CA PHE A 51 0.71 3.09 9.72
C PHE A 51 1.22 3.98 8.57
N GLU A 52 0.43 4.15 7.49
CA GLU A 52 0.79 5.03 6.38
C GLU A 52 0.91 6.50 6.82
N VAL A 53 0.06 6.94 7.74
CA VAL A 53 0.06 8.32 8.26
C VAL A 53 1.16 8.50 9.29
N ASP A 54 1.31 7.56 10.23
CA ASP A 54 2.41 7.57 11.20
C ASP A 54 3.77 7.59 10.51
N GLY A 55 3.94 6.77 9.45
CA GLY A 55 5.15 6.72 8.63
C GLY A 55 5.40 8.03 7.88
N ALA A 56 4.36 8.60 7.27
CA ALA A 56 4.44 9.88 6.58
C ALA A 56 4.86 11.01 7.52
N ASP A 57 4.27 11.07 8.73
CA ASP A 57 4.62 12.07 9.75
C ASP A 57 6.06 11.88 10.26
N ALA A 58 6.53 10.65 10.40
CA ALA A 58 7.92 10.37 10.77
C ALA A 58 8.89 10.80 9.67
N ALA A 59 8.56 10.51 8.39
CA ALA A 59 9.35 10.95 7.23
C ALA A 59 9.44 12.48 7.17
N VAL A 60 8.35 13.19 7.42
CA VAL A 60 8.33 14.66 7.49
C VAL A 60 9.27 15.20 8.56
N ARG A 61 9.21 14.63 9.77
CA ARG A 61 10.11 15.06 10.86
C ARG A 61 11.58 14.90 10.47
N PHE A 62 11.91 13.76 9.87
CA PHE A 62 13.26 13.47 9.39
C PHE A 62 13.69 14.46 8.29
N LEU A 63 12.91 14.62 7.23
CA LEU A 63 13.24 15.47 6.08
C LEU A 63 13.35 16.95 6.44
N ARG A 64 12.51 17.45 7.35
CA ARG A 64 12.62 18.81 7.89
C ARG A 64 13.91 18.98 8.69
N GLY A 65 14.29 17.98 9.48
CA GLY A 65 15.56 17.98 10.22
C GLY A 65 16.78 18.07 9.31
N GLU A 66 16.68 17.49 8.09
CA GLU A 66 17.71 17.55 7.05
C GLU A 66 17.62 18.84 6.18
N GLY A 67 16.71 19.74 6.47
CA GLY A 67 16.57 21.03 5.75
C GLY A 67 15.95 20.91 4.36
N VAL A 68 15.18 19.85 4.10
CA VAL A 68 14.46 19.69 2.82
C VAL A 68 13.34 20.73 2.73
N GLN A 69 13.17 21.33 1.54
CA GLN A 69 12.15 22.35 1.28
C GLN A 69 10.74 21.82 1.52
N GLU A 70 9.86 22.61 2.12
CA GLU A 70 8.52 22.22 2.55
C GLU A 70 7.65 21.64 1.41
N ALA A 71 7.72 22.19 0.20
CA ALA A 71 7.00 21.64 -0.94
C ALA A 71 7.42 20.19 -1.28
N ARG A 72 8.71 19.88 -1.15
CA ARG A 72 9.26 18.54 -1.37
C ARG A 72 8.85 17.61 -0.22
N VAL A 73 8.92 18.07 1.02
CA VAL A 73 8.45 17.35 2.21
C VAL A 73 6.98 16.97 2.08
N THR A 74 6.13 17.93 1.65
CA THR A 74 4.70 17.68 1.40
C THR A 74 4.47 16.61 0.34
N THR A 75 5.24 16.62 -0.74
CA THR A 75 5.14 15.60 -1.81
C THR A 75 5.46 14.20 -1.26
N VAL A 76 6.53 14.05 -0.49
CA VAL A 76 6.90 12.76 0.12
C VAL A 76 5.83 12.31 1.13
N TRP A 77 5.33 13.21 1.96
CA TRP A 77 4.24 12.91 2.89
C TRP A 77 3.02 12.34 2.19
N GLN A 78 2.56 13.04 1.13
CA GLN A 78 1.41 12.60 0.33
C GLN A 78 1.66 11.23 -0.33
N ALA A 79 2.85 11.02 -0.92
CA ALA A 79 3.19 9.76 -1.55
C ALA A 79 3.15 8.60 -0.55
N ILE A 80 3.69 8.79 0.66
CA ILE A 80 3.68 7.78 1.73
C ILE A 80 2.25 7.57 2.26
N ALA A 81 1.53 8.64 2.60
CA ALA A 81 0.18 8.52 3.16
C ALA A 81 -0.83 7.86 2.20
N LEU A 82 -0.58 7.95 0.88
CA LEU A 82 -1.48 7.46 -0.17
C LEU A 82 -1.04 6.11 -0.78
N HIS A 83 0.11 5.54 -0.39
CA HIS A 83 0.68 4.39 -1.11
C HIS A 83 -0.22 3.15 -1.10
N THR A 84 -1.04 2.95 -0.08
CA THR A 84 -2.04 1.86 -0.01
C THR A 84 -3.39 2.21 -0.64
N SER A 85 -3.60 3.49 -1.03
CA SER A 85 -4.87 3.98 -1.61
C SER A 85 -4.89 3.75 -3.12
N ILE A 86 -5.27 2.52 -3.52
CA ILE A 86 -5.26 2.10 -4.92
C ILE A 86 -6.14 3.01 -5.78
N GLY A 87 -5.62 3.42 -6.95
CA GLY A 87 -6.35 4.24 -7.91
C GLY A 87 -6.41 5.74 -7.57
N LEU A 88 -5.70 6.19 -6.53
CA LEU A 88 -5.75 7.59 -6.08
C LEU A 88 -4.42 8.34 -6.30
N ALA A 89 -3.28 7.74 -5.99
CA ALA A 89 -1.98 8.42 -5.97
C ALA A 89 -1.64 9.13 -7.29
N HIS A 90 -1.96 8.54 -8.44
CA HIS A 90 -1.69 9.14 -9.75
C HIS A 90 -2.40 10.49 -9.98
N ARG A 91 -3.42 10.82 -9.19
CA ARG A 91 -4.13 12.10 -9.27
C ARG A 91 -3.38 13.24 -8.59
N PHE A 92 -2.38 12.92 -7.77
CA PHE A 92 -1.56 13.88 -7.05
C PHE A 92 -0.28 14.27 -7.79
N GLY A 93 0.06 13.56 -8.87
CA GLY A 93 1.18 13.86 -9.74
C GLY A 93 2.11 12.68 -10.00
N ALA A 94 3.13 12.92 -10.80
CA ALA A 94 4.03 11.89 -11.30
C ALA A 94 4.82 11.18 -10.20
N VAL A 95 5.37 11.91 -9.24
CA VAL A 95 6.11 11.34 -8.09
C VAL A 95 5.24 10.33 -7.33
N HIS A 96 3.99 10.69 -7.04
CA HIS A 96 3.05 9.83 -6.31
C HIS A 96 2.70 8.57 -7.12
N ALA A 97 2.46 8.74 -8.43
CA ALA A 97 2.15 7.61 -9.32
C ALA A 97 3.31 6.62 -9.41
N VAL A 98 4.53 7.12 -9.63
CA VAL A 98 5.72 6.28 -9.80
C VAL A 98 6.11 5.61 -8.48
N ALA A 99 6.04 6.32 -7.35
CA ALA A 99 6.31 5.75 -6.03
C ALA A 99 5.31 4.64 -5.69
N GLN A 100 3.99 4.88 -5.84
CA GLN A 100 2.96 3.87 -5.61
C GLN A 100 3.17 2.63 -6.48
N MET A 101 3.49 2.83 -7.77
CA MET A 101 3.72 1.70 -8.68
C MET A 101 4.96 0.91 -8.32
N GLY A 102 6.06 1.57 -7.93
CA GLY A 102 7.28 0.90 -7.47
C GLY A 102 7.04 0.06 -6.21
N ILE A 103 6.33 0.60 -5.22
CA ILE A 103 5.93 -0.11 -3.99
C ILE A 103 5.02 -1.30 -4.33
N ALA A 104 4.02 -1.10 -5.20
CA ALA A 104 3.13 -2.17 -5.62
C ALA A 104 3.86 -3.26 -6.45
N ALA A 105 4.82 -2.88 -7.29
CA ALA A 105 5.64 -3.84 -8.04
C ALA A 105 6.46 -4.72 -7.08
N ASP A 106 7.00 -4.15 -6.02
CA ASP A 106 7.75 -4.91 -5.01
C ASP A 106 6.85 -5.83 -4.19
N ILE A 107 5.82 -5.31 -3.56
CA ILE A 107 5.02 -6.09 -2.59
C ILE A 107 4.08 -7.08 -3.27
N VAL A 108 3.33 -6.66 -4.28
CA VAL A 108 2.28 -7.49 -4.92
C VAL A 108 2.59 -7.88 -6.37
N GLY A 109 3.78 -7.53 -6.89
CA GLY A 109 4.18 -7.88 -8.26
C GLY A 109 3.39 -7.12 -9.34
N ALA A 110 2.83 -5.95 -9.02
CA ALA A 110 2.12 -5.14 -9.99
C ALA A 110 3.05 -4.77 -11.15
N GLU A 111 2.57 -4.95 -12.40
CA GLU A 111 3.32 -4.64 -13.62
C GLU A 111 4.73 -5.28 -13.71
N ARG A 112 4.95 -6.40 -13.00
CA ARG A 112 6.24 -7.12 -12.96
C ARG A 112 6.77 -7.45 -14.34
N GLN A 113 5.89 -7.69 -15.31
CA GLN A 113 6.24 -8.00 -16.70
C GLN A 113 6.91 -6.83 -17.43
N LEU A 114 6.82 -5.60 -16.90
CA LEU A 114 7.49 -4.42 -17.47
C LEU A 114 8.92 -4.23 -16.95
N LEU A 115 9.33 -4.99 -15.92
CA LEU A 115 10.69 -4.95 -15.44
C LEU A 115 11.64 -5.60 -16.47
N PRO A 116 12.88 -5.09 -16.62
CA PRO A 116 13.88 -5.73 -17.47
C PRO A 116 14.09 -7.19 -17.05
N THR A 117 14.31 -8.06 -18.03
CA THR A 117 14.57 -9.48 -17.79
C THR A 117 15.72 -9.67 -16.79
N GLY A 118 15.51 -10.45 -15.74
CA GLY A 118 16.49 -10.73 -14.69
C GLY A 118 16.69 -9.59 -13.67
N PHE A 119 16.02 -8.43 -13.81
CA PHE A 119 16.16 -7.32 -12.88
C PHE A 119 15.71 -7.71 -11.46
N ALA A 120 14.51 -8.28 -11.32
CA ALA A 120 14.00 -8.70 -10.03
C ALA A 120 14.90 -9.77 -9.37
N ASP A 121 15.41 -10.73 -10.17
CA ASP A 121 16.29 -11.78 -9.66
C ASP A 121 17.63 -11.20 -9.15
N ALA A 122 18.20 -10.23 -9.88
CA ALA A 122 19.41 -9.55 -9.44
C ALA A 122 19.21 -8.75 -8.14
N VAL A 123 18.08 -8.02 -8.02
CA VAL A 123 17.72 -7.29 -6.80
C VAL A 123 17.53 -8.26 -5.63
N HIS A 124 16.81 -9.36 -5.82
CA HIS A 124 16.53 -10.30 -4.74
C HIS A 124 17.73 -11.18 -4.37
N ALA A 125 18.72 -11.31 -5.25
CA ALA A 125 19.99 -11.95 -4.91
C ALA A 125 20.81 -11.09 -3.91
N GLU A 126 20.78 -9.77 -4.08
CA GLU A 126 21.45 -8.82 -3.17
C GLU A 126 20.60 -8.53 -1.91
N TRP A 127 19.29 -8.42 -2.09
CA TRP A 127 18.31 -8.09 -1.04
C TRP A 127 17.22 -9.17 -0.99
N PRO A 128 17.46 -10.29 -0.31
CA PRO A 128 16.50 -11.39 -0.22
C PRO A 128 15.17 -10.95 0.39
N ARG A 129 14.07 -11.35 -0.23
CA ARG A 129 12.72 -10.96 0.22
C ARG A 129 12.26 -11.66 1.49
N TYR A 130 12.80 -12.85 1.77
CA TYR A 130 12.29 -13.74 2.82
C TYR A 130 10.76 -13.87 2.73
N ASP A 131 10.04 -13.61 3.82
CA ASP A 131 8.59 -13.65 3.95
C ASP A 131 7.95 -12.25 4.08
N ILE A 132 8.61 -11.20 3.57
CA ILE A 132 8.24 -9.79 3.80
C ILE A 132 6.75 -9.51 3.62
N GLY A 133 6.09 -10.06 2.59
CA GLY A 133 4.68 -9.82 2.33
C GLY A 133 3.75 -10.34 3.44
N TYR A 134 4.12 -11.45 4.07
CA TYR A 134 3.36 -12.03 5.20
C TYR A 134 3.75 -11.38 6.53
N ALA A 135 5.04 -11.19 6.77
CA ALA A 135 5.55 -10.59 8.01
C ALA A 135 5.04 -9.15 8.17
N LEU A 136 5.05 -8.35 7.09
CA LEU A 136 4.51 -6.99 7.10
C LEU A 136 3.00 -6.99 7.36
N ALA A 137 2.26 -7.88 6.70
CA ALA A 137 0.81 -7.99 6.89
C ALA A 137 0.44 -8.35 8.33
N GLU A 138 1.15 -9.31 8.93
CA GLU A 138 0.98 -9.70 10.32
C GLU A 138 1.32 -8.57 11.30
N LEU A 139 2.41 -7.86 11.04
CA LEU A 139 2.85 -6.72 11.85
C LEU A 139 1.78 -5.61 11.86
N ILE A 140 1.27 -5.23 10.69
CA ILE A 140 0.21 -4.22 10.57
C ILE A 140 -1.07 -4.69 11.26
N ALA A 141 -1.44 -5.96 11.11
CA ALA A 141 -2.62 -6.53 11.76
C ALA A 141 -2.49 -6.49 13.30
N ARG A 142 -1.30 -6.77 13.86
CA ARG A 142 -1.06 -6.63 15.30
C ARG A 142 -1.17 -5.18 15.78
N GLN A 143 -0.63 -4.22 15.04
CA GLN A 143 -0.81 -2.80 15.40
C GLN A 143 -2.28 -2.41 15.50
N VAL A 144 -3.15 -2.99 14.65
CA VAL A 144 -4.60 -2.75 14.70
C VAL A 144 -5.24 -3.49 15.86
N GLU A 145 -4.80 -4.71 16.19
CA GLU A 145 -5.31 -5.45 17.36
C GLU A 145 -4.98 -4.70 18.66
N ASP A 146 -3.79 -4.14 18.76
CA ASP A 146 -3.35 -3.34 19.91
C ASP A 146 -4.07 -1.98 19.98
N ASN A 147 -4.35 -1.37 18.82
CA ASN A 147 -5.07 -0.09 18.71
C ASN A 147 -6.02 -0.10 17.49
N PRO A 148 -7.32 -0.37 17.67
CA PRO A 148 -8.30 -0.43 16.58
C PRO A 148 -8.42 0.85 15.74
N ALA A 149 -8.04 2.02 16.28
CA ALA A 149 -8.03 3.28 15.53
C ALA A 149 -7.06 3.27 14.35
N LYS A 150 -6.04 2.40 14.38
CA LYS A 150 -5.05 2.25 13.30
C LYS A 150 -5.60 1.50 12.07
N GLY A 151 -6.70 0.78 12.21
CA GLY A 151 -7.30 -0.02 11.14
C GLY A 151 -8.78 0.28 10.92
N PRO A 152 -9.16 1.52 10.55
CA PRO A 152 -10.56 1.79 10.23
C PRO A 152 -11.09 0.83 9.16
N SER A 153 -12.37 0.49 9.23
CA SER A 153 -13.03 -0.31 8.21
C SER A 153 -12.80 0.27 6.81
N LEU A 154 -12.70 -0.60 5.80
CA LEU A 154 -12.46 -0.25 4.39
C LEU A 154 -11.04 0.30 4.10
N THR A 155 -10.09 0.10 5.00
CA THR A 155 -8.68 0.40 4.77
C THR A 155 -7.84 -0.87 4.67
N LEU A 156 -6.63 -0.79 4.08
CA LEU A 156 -5.73 -1.94 4.05
C LEU A 156 -5.41 -2.47 5.46
N PRO A 157 -5.03 -1.64 6.46
CA PRO A 157 -4.81 -2.14 7.82
C PRO A 157 -6.03 -2.85 8.42
N GLY A 158 -7.24 -2.29 8.26
CA GLY A 158 -8.47 -2.92 8.73
C GLY A 158 -8.76 -4.25 8.03
N HIS A 159 -8.47 -4.36 6.73
CA HIS A 159 -8.61 -5.62 6.01
C HIS A 159 -7.61 -6.68 6.48
N LEU A 160 -6.34 -6.32 6.65
CA LEU A 160 -5.31 -7.23 7.16
C LEU A 160 -5.66 -7.73 8.57
N HIS A 161 -6.17 -6.84 9.43
CA HIS A 161 -6.63 -7.23 10.75
C HIS A 161 -7.75 -8.30 10.69
N GLN A 162 -8.73 -8.15 9.81
CA GLN A 162 -9.80 -9.14 9.63
C GLN A 162 -9.28 -10.51 9.17
N LEU A 163 -8.20 -10.55 8.38
CA LEU A 163 -7.59 -11.81 7.92
C LEU A 163 -6.84 -12.53 9.05
N TYR A 164 -6.13 -11.80 9.90
CA TYR A 164 -5.32 -12.38 10.99
C TYR A 164 -6.13 -12.61 12.27
N TYR A 165 -7.17 -11.81 12.50
CA TYR A 165 -8.04 -11.88 13.69
C TYR A 165 -9.51 -12.08 13.28
N PRO A 166 -9.86 -13.20 12.62
CA PRO A 166 -11.19 -13.40 12.03
C PRO A 166 -12.32 -13.52 13.06
N THR A 167 -11.99 -13.73 14.32
CA THR A 167 -12.96 -13.80 15.42
C THR A 167 -13.30 -12.42 16.01
N THR A 168 -12.51 -11.40 15.73
CA THR A 168 -12.78 -10.03 16.13
C THR A 168 -13.89 -9.47 15.23
N PRO A 169 -15.02 -8.99 15.77
CA PRO A 169 -16.10 -8.46 14.95
C PRO A 169 -15.65 -7.29 14.10
N ALA A 170 -15.80 -7.43 12.78
CA ALA A 170 -15.55 -6.34 11.86
C ALA A 170 -16.75 -5.38 11.84
N VAL A 171 -16.48 -4.07 11.94
CA VAL A 171 -17.50 -3.05 11.73
C VAL A 171 -17.85 -2.98 10.26
N THR A 172 -19.07 -3.34 9.89
CA THR A 172 -19.52 -3.29 8.51
C THR A 172 -20.07 -1.91 8.14
N TRP A 173 -20.21 -1.64 6.84
CA TRP A 173 -20.87 -0.44 6.36
C TRP A 173 -22.27 -0.27 6.95
N PHE A 174 -23.03 -1.36 7.07
CA PHE A 174 -24.39 -1.33 7.61
C PHE A 174 -24.42 -1.07 9.11
N ASP A 175 -23.37 -1.43 9.85
CA ASP A 175 -23.23 -1.05 11.26
C ASP A 175 -23.01 0.45 11.39
N ILE A 176 -22.20 1.05 10.52
CA ILE A 176 -21.98 2.50 10.47
C ILE A 176 -23.29 3.23 10.16
N VAL A 177 -24.03 2.77 9.14
CA VAL A 177 -25.33 3.37 8.77
C VAL A 177 -26.34 3.29 9.92
N ARG A 178 -26.44 2.13 10.60
CA ARG A 178 -27.31 1.99 11.76
C ARG A 178 -26.92 2.89 12.92
N ALA A 179 -25.63 2.99 13.20
CA ALA A 179 -25.09 3.84 14.25
C ALA A 179 -25.30 5.34 14.01
N ALA A 180 -25.49 5.75 12.74
CA ALA A 180 -25.77 7.14 12.38
C ALA A 180 -27.13 7.65 12.90
N GLY A 181 -28.08 6.74 13.18
CA GLY A 181 -29.37 7.08 13.81
C GLY A 181 -30.37 7.78 12.89
N TRP A 182 -30.15 7.81 11.58
CA TRP A 182 -31.06 8.42 10.59
C TRP A 182 -32.26 7.55 10.23
N ASN A 183 -32.35 6.32 10.80
CA ASN A 183 -33.40 5.33 10.53
C ASN A 183 -33.51 4.90 9.07
N ASP A 184 -32.41 4.91 8.33
CA ASP A 184 -32.36 4.39 6.97
C ASP A 184 -32.79 2.91 6.95
N GLN A 185 -33.65 2.55 6.00
CA GLN A 185 -34.15 1.19 5.84
C GLN A 185 -33.58 0.57 4.56
N PRO A 186 -33.20 -0.71 4.57
CA PRO A 186 -32.85 -1.41 3.31
C PRO A 186 -33.99 -1.31 2.31
N GLY A 187 -33.70 -0.93 1.07
CA GLY A 187 -34.67 -1.01 -0.01
C GLY A 187 -35.10 -2.46 -0.28
N ALA A 188 -36.27 -2.64 -0.88
CA ALA A 188 -36.83 -3.97 -1.17
C ALA A 188 -35.90 -4.90 -1.98
N ALA A 189 -34.94 -4.35 -2.72
CA ALA A 189 -33.90 -5.10 -3.46
C ALA A 189 -32.72 -5.58 -2.57
N GLY A 190 -32.58 -5.05 -1.35
CA GLY A 190 -31.49 -5.42 -0.42
C GLY A 190 -31.85 -6.56 0.53
N SER A 191 -33.09 -7.05 0.52
CA SER A 191 -33.57 -8.18 1.33
C SER A 191 -33.35 -9.56 0.68
N ALA A 192 -32.47 -9.67 -0.33
CA ALA A 192 -32.04 -10.97 -0.84
C ALA A 192 -31.25 -11.70 0.24
N GLU A 193 -31.91 -12.65 0.83
CA GLU A 193 -31.58 -13.50 1.95
C GLU A 193 -30.16 -14.06 1.89
N SER A 194 -29.44 -13.96 3.00
CA SER A 194 -28.29 -14.80 3.34
C SER A 194 -28.77 -16.22 3.72
N SER A 195 -29.52 -16.87 2.84
CA SER A 195 -29.92 -18.28 2.97
C SER A 195 -29.40 -19.05 1.74
N GLY A 196 -28.09 -19.19 1.65
CA GLY A 196 -27.41 -20.02 0.66
C GLY A 196 -26.47 -21.01 1.34
N GLN A 197 -27.01 -22.04 1.98
CA GLN A 197 -26.28 -23.30 2.15
C GLN A 197 -25.99 -23.86 0.75
N GLY A 198 -24.89 -23.45 0.18
CA GLY A 198 -24.33 -24.04 -1.03
C GLY A 198 -23.81 -25.44 -0.73
N THR A 199 -24.64 -26.48 -0.99
CA THR A 199 -24.14 -27.85 -1.13
C THR A 199 -23.15 -27.90 -2.27
N VAL A 200 -21.87 -28.04 -1.94
CA VAL A 200 -20.80 -28.32 -2.88
C VAL A 200 -21.08 -29.70 -3.47
N LYS A 201 -21.52 -29.74 -4.73
CA LYS A 201 -21.56 -30.96 -5.53
C LYS A 201 -20.13 -31.33 -5.91
N SER A 202 -19.65 -32.46 -5.44
CA SER A 202 -18.39 -33.09 -5.89
C SER A 202 -18.46 -33.39 -7.39
N PRO A 203 -17.38 -33.20 -8.15
CA PRO A 203 -17.35 -33.59 -9.55
C PRO A 203 -17.31 -35.12 -9.67
N ASP A 204 -18.26 -35.65 -10.44
CA ASP A 204 -18.35 -37.07 -10.85
C ASP A 204 -17.17 -37.43 -11.78
N THR A 205 -16.30 -38.31 -11.29
CA THR A 205 -15.21 -38.89 -12.07
C THR A 205 -15.65 -40.23 -12.66
N SER A 206 -16.45 -40.19 -13.73
CA SER A 206 -16.69 -41.37 -14.56
C SER A 206 -16.17 -41.11 -15.99
N HIS A 207 -14.97 -41.59 -16.28
CA HIS A 207 -14.50 -41.83 -17.65
C HIS A 207 -15.01 -43.19 -18.11
N PRO A 208 -15.60 -43.31 -19.29
CA PRO A 208 -15.74 -44.59 -19.98
C PRO A 208 -14.54 -44.79 -20.90
N ASN A 209 -14.20 -46.05 -21.04
CA ASN A 209 -13.22 -46.71 -21.92
C ASN A 209 -13.05 -46.08 -23.33
#